data_b76ffe1ce18bf9804d30cccd3c95534a
#
_entry.id   b76ffe1ce18bf9804d30cccd3c95534a
#
_cell.length_a   1.000
_cell.length_b   1.000
_cell.length_c   1.000
_cell.angle_alpha   90.00
_cell.angle_beta   90.00
_cell.angle_gamma   90.00
#
_symmetry.space_group_name_H-M   'P 1'
#
loop_
_entity.id
_entity.type
_entity.pdbx_description
1 polymer ?
#
loop_
_entity_poly.entity_id
_entity_poly.type
_entity_poly.pdbx_seq_one_letter_code
_entity_poly.pdbx_strand_id
1 'polypeptide(L)'
;MQAEIITEALAGRDVLAILPTGGGKSICFQVPALMQDGLCLVVSPLIALMKDQVQHLRDRGIPALAVYSGMTYREIDITLDNAVYGDYKLLYVSPERLRTPLFQTRLQRMHVNFLVVDEAHCISQWGYDFRPDYLEIAAMRQLIGPQVPVIALTATATPVVAKDIMEKLGFRRENLLTGDFARPNLSYIFRKTDDKMGQLLKVCESVEGSGIVYVARRKSAEDIAAFLRSRGMAAEAYHAGMPHEARSRVQEAWKAGEARLIVSTNAFGMGIDKPDVRLVCHYDMPDTPEGYYQEAGRAGRDGRNAFAVLLWNRSDVARLRQTLRSSFPPLDTIREIYQQVCSYLGFAYEEGKDACVKFEVEQFARRFHVPASTAWYAVKYLETAGYWTLSETLQIPAKIQFTVSRDELYRIQLGSADTDRFLKLLLRMYTGLFTEYVPVDLDKIARAGRYAPAVVEEKLRELARRQVLKFIPAINAPMLTLHTERLVPKNLRLPQQDWDERVSRRTGRLDAFVGLVENDTECRCTQMYRYFGQTVEKPCGKCDVCRLQNPRE
;
A
#
# COMPACT_ATOMS: atom_id res chain seq x y z
N MET A 1 10.06 -19.39 18.51
CA MET A 1 9.99 -18.75 17.19
C MET A 1 10.75 -17.41 17.12
N GLN A 2 10.34 -16.28 17.80
CA GLN A 2 11.09 -15.02 17.74
C GLN A 2 12.56 -15.18 18.14
N ALA A 3 12.86 -15.84 19.25
CA ALA A 3 14.22 -16.12 19.70
C ALA A 3 15.02 -16.93 18.66
N GLU A 4 14.42 -17.90 18.00
CA GLU A 4 15.06 -18.70 16.94
C GLU A 4 15.41 -17.82 15.73
N ILE A 5 14.49 -16.96 15.27
CA ILE A 5 14.74 -16.03 14.17
C ILE A 5 15.91 -15.10 14.52
N ILE A 6 15.91 -14.54 15.73
CA ILE A 6 16.98 -13.67 16.23
C ILE A 6 18.32 -14.44 16.26
N THR A 7 18.32 -15.68 16.75
CA THR A 7 19.52 -16.53 16.82
C THR A 7 20.06 -16.84 15.43
N GLU A 8 19.20 -17.17 14.47
CA GLU A 8 19.59 -17.42 13.08
C GLU A 8 20.22 -16.17 12.46
N ALA A 9 19.59 -15.00 12.63
CA ALA A 9 20.08 -13.72 12.13
C ALA A 9 21.45 -13.35 12.75
N LEU A 10 21.59 -13.46 14.06
CA LEU A 10 22.86 -13.19 14.77
C LEU A 10 23.99 -14.17 14.39
N ALA A 11 23.63 -15.38 14.00
CA ALA A 11 24.58 -16.35 13.45
C ALA A 11 24.96 -16.06 11.97
N GLY A 12 24.52 -14.96 11.40
CA GLY A 12 24.81 -14.55 10.03
C GLY A 12 24.10 -15.38 8.98
N ARG A 13 23.00 -16.08 9.31
CA ARG A 13 22.24 -16.90 8.39
C ARG A 13 21.05 -16.14 7.83
N ASP A 14 20.74 -16.36 6.56
CA ASP A 14 19.50 -15.89 5.96
C ASP A 14 18.32 -16.63 6.59
N VAL A 15 17.21 -15.94 6.86
CA VAL A 15 16.01 -16.55 7.45
C VAL A 15 14.75 -15.98 6.83
N LEU A 16 13.87 -16.86 6.36
CA LEU A 16 12.48 -16.53 6.05
C LEU A 16 11.59 -16.96 7.21
N ALA A 17 10.90 -16.01 7.82
CA ALA A 17 10.00 -16.30 8.90
C ALA A 17 8.55 -15.99 8.51
N ILE A 18 7.68 -17.00 8.60
CA ILE A 18 6.25 -16.88 8.42
C ILE A 18 5.62 -16.82 9.82
N LEU A 19 5.21 -15.63 10.21
CA LEU A 19 4.61 -15.35 11.52
C LEU A 19 3.19 -14.82 11.35
N PRO A 20 2.21 -15.28 12.14
CA PRO A 20 0.85 -14.78 12.08
C PRO A 20 0.81 -13.26 12.32
N THR A 21 -0.29 -12.62 11.88
CA THR A 21 -0.53 -11.21 12.19
C THR A 21 -0.58 -11.00 13.70
N GLY A 22 0.17 -10.01 14.21
CA GLY A 22 0.34 -9.79 15.65
C GLY A 22 1.40 -10.67 16.32
N GLY A 23 2.10 -11.52 15.55
CA GLY A 23 3.17 -12.40 16.05
C GLY A 23 4.49 -11.70 16.41
N GLY A 24 4.54 -10.35 16.43
CA GLY A 24 5.72 -9.60 16.83
C GLY A 24 6.85 -9.61 15.79
N LYS A 25 6.54 -9.59 14.50
CA LYS A 25 7.51 -9.57 13.40
C LYS A 25 8.61 -8.51 13.57
N SER A 26 8.26 -7.31 14.02
CA SER A 26 9.22 -6.21 14.17
C SER A 26 10.34 -6.50 15.16
N ILE A 27 10.04 -7.20 16.26
CA ILE A 27 11.04 -7.57 17.27
C ILE A 27 12.10 -8.51 16.67
N CYS A 28 11.73 -9.37 15.73
CA CYS A 28 12.63 -10.34 15.12
C CYS A 28 13.84 -9.70 14.41
N PHE A 29 13.74 -8.45 13.99
CA PHE A 29 14.86 -7.73 13.38
C PHE A 29 15.33 -6.52 14.19
N GLN A 30 14.46 -5.90 14.99
CA GLN A 30 14.86 -4.78 15.83
C GLN A 30 15.87 -5.20 16.90
N VAL A 31 15.66 -6.35 17.53
CA VAL A 31 16.57 -6.87 18.56
C VAL A 31 17.96 -7.17 17.99
N PRO A 32 18.14 -8.00 16.95
CA PRO A 32 19.49 -8.25 16.41
C PRO A 32 20.14 -6.98 15.85
N ALA A 33 19.36 -6.03 15.28
CA ALA A 33 19.88 -4.76 14.80
C ALA A 33 20.49 -3.90 15.92
N LEU A 34 19.95 -3.99 17.15
CA LEU A 34 20.48 -3.28 18.31
C LEU A 34 21.67 -3.99 18.97
N MET A 35 21.81 -5.29 18.74
CA MET A 35 22.90 -6.11 19.29
C MET A 35 24.19 -6.07 18.48
N GLN A 36 24.14 -5.58 17.25
CA GLN A 36 25.29 -5.49 16.36
C GLN A 36 25.59 -4.05 15.94
N ASP A 37 26.86 -3.79 15.63
CA ASP A 37 27.25 -2.51 15.03
C ASP A 37 26.80 -2.46 13.58
N GLY A 38 26.48 -1.23 13.13
CA GLY A 38 26.01 -0.96 11.78
C GLY A 38 24.52 -0.62 11.72
N LEU A 39 24.03 -0.53 10.48
CA LEU A 39 22.70 -0.08 10.13
C LEU A 39 21.86 -1.27 9.62
N CYS A 40 20.71 -1.48 10.20
CA CYS A 40 19.71 -2.41 9.69
C CYS A 40 18.88 -1.74 8.58
N LEU A 41 19.00 -2.23 7.35
CA LEU A 41 18.21 -1.75 6.21
C LEU A 41 16.89 -2.51 6.13
N VAL A 42 15.77 -1.83 6.31
CA VAL A 42 14.43 -2.43 6.30
C VAL A 42 13.66 -1.98 5.07
N VAL A 43 13.38 -2.90 4.15
CA VAL A 43 12.50 -2.64 3.00
C VAL A 43 11.07 -2.96 3.39
N SER A 44 10.17 -1.97 3.32
CA SER A 44 8.75 -2.12 3.66
C SER A 44 7.86 -1.43 2.64
N PRO A 45 6.70 -2.02 2.26
CA PRO A 45 5.87 -1.48 1.18
C PRO A 45 4.94 -0.35 1.62
N LEU A 46 4.90 -0.04 2.92
CA LEU A 46 3.88 0.81 3.51
C LEU A 46 4.48 2.02 4.23
N ILE A 47 4.34 3.19 3.61
CA ILE A 47 4.85 4.46 4.14
C ILE A 47 4.27 4.77 5.54
N ALA A 48 2.97 4.53 5.74
CA ALA A 48 2.32 4.77 7.03
C ALA A 48 2.95 3.90 8.14
N LEU A 49 3.13 2.60 7.86
CA LEU A 49 3.77 1.68 8.80
C LEU A 49 5.22 2.07 9.10
N MET A 50 5.98 2.47 8.07
CA MET A 50 7.36 2.94 8.25
C MET A 50 7.43 4.14 9.17
N LYS A 51 6.55 5.12 8.99
CA LYS A 51 6.45 6.31 9.85
C LYS A 51 6.13 5.95 11.29
N ASP A 52 5.13 5.09 11.49
CA ASP A 52 4.72 4.63 12.83
C ASP A 52 5.86 3.86 13.51
N GLN A 53 6.54 2.94 12.81
CA GLN A 53 7.67 2.19 13.34
C GLN A 53 8.84 3.11 13.73
N VAL A 54 9.21 4.06 12.86
CA VAL A 54 10.28 5.02 13.14
C VAL A 54 9.92 5.90 14.34
N GLN A 55 8.67 6.35 14.43
CA GLN A 55 8.23 7.16 15.58
C GLN A 55 8.30 6.35 16.89
N HIS A 56 7.78 5.13 16.91
CA HIS A 56 7.84 4.26 18.09
C HIS A 56 9.27 3.93 18.53
N LEU A 57 10.20 3.77 17.57
CA LEU A 57 11.62 3.57 17.90
C LEU A 57 12.23 4.82 18.53
N ARG A 58 11.98 5.99 17.96
CA ARG A 58 12.46 7.28 18.48
C ARG A 58 11.91 7.57 19.86
N ASP A 59 10.64 7.28 20.12
CA ASP A 59 10.01 7.44 21.44
C ASP A 59 10.67 6.57 22.51
N ARG A 60 11.32 5.47 22.08
CA ARG A 60 12.13 4.57 22.94
C ARG A 60 13.61 4.94 22.98
N GLY A 61 14.00 6.07 22.38
CA GLY A 61 15.40 6.51 22.30
C GLY A 61 16.26 5.74 21.30
N ILE A 62 15.66 4.99 20.37
CA ILE A 62 16.37 4.23 19.32
C ILE A 62 16.45 5.09 18.06
N PRO A 63 17.67 5.44 17.58
CA PRO A 63 17.83 6.25 16.39
C PRO A 63 17.39 5.48 15.13
N ALA A 64 16.34 5.96 14.46
CA ALA A 64 15.80 5.36 13.24
C ALA A 64 15.46 6.42 12.21
N LEU A 65 15.60 6.06 10.93
CA LEU A 65 15.33 6.90 9.77
C LEU A 65 14.32 6.22 8.84
N ALA A 66 13.66 7.03 8.00
CA ALA A 66 12.85 6.51 6.89
C ALA A 66 13.04 7.34 5.63
N VAL A 67 13.12 6.67 4.47
CA VAL A 67 13.15 7.27 3.14
C VAL A 67 12.03 6.67 2.28
N TYR A 68 11.11 7.51 1.82
CA TYR A 68 9.91 7.07 1.13
C TYR A 68 9.44 8.08 0.07
N SER A 69 8.47 7.68 -0.74
CA SER A 69 7.84 8.55 -1.74
C SER A 69 7.05 9.68 -1.09
N GLY A 70 7.24 10.90 -1.63
CA GLY A 70 6.64 12.13 -1.09
C GLY A 70 7.60 13.01 -0.28
N MET A 71 8.79 12.50 0.06
CA MET A 71 9.88 13.36 0.58
C MET A 71 10.49 14.17 -0.56
N THR A 72 10.91 15.39 -0.25
CA THR A 72 11.67 16.23 -1.18
C THR A 72 13.08 15.65 -1.42
N TYR A 73 13.70 16.02 -2.54
CA TYR A 73 15.06 15.58 -2.84
C TYR A 73 16.04 15.92 -1.71
N ARG A 74 15.94 17.14 -1.16
CA ARG A 74 16.79 17.61 -0.05
C ARG A 74 16.58 16.80 1.23
N GLU A 75 15.34 16.48 1.58
CA GLU A 75 15.05 15.64 2.75
C GLU A 75 15.63 14.24 2.57
N ILE A 76 15.52 13.67 1.37
CA ILE A 76 16.09 12.36 1.06
C ILE A 76 17.60 12.40 1.19
N ASP A 77 18.26 13.39 0.58
CA ASP A 77 19.72 13.54 0.60
C ASP A 77 20.25 13.69 2.04
N ILE A 78 19.67 14.58 2.83
CA ILE A 78 20.01 14.75 4.25
C ILE A 78 19.77 13.44 5.04
N THR A 79 18.66 12.77 4.80
CA THR A 79 18.34 11.52 5.52
C THR A 79 19.34 10.42 5.18
N LEU A 80 19.73 10.30 3.91
CA LEU A 80 20.74 9.33 3.47
C LEU A 80 22.15 9.68 3.96
N ASP A 81 22.51 10.98 4.01
CA ASP A 81 23.77 11.40 4.64
C ASP A 81 23.81 11.06 6.13
N ASN A 82 22.71 11.27 6.83
CA ASN A 82 22.57 10.86 8.24
C ASN A 82 22.71 9.34 8.41
N ALA A 83 22.21 8.55 7.45
CA ALA A 83 22.34 7.11 7.50
C ALA A 83 23.79 6.63 7.23
N VAL A 84 24.58 7.41 6.47
CA VAL A 84 26.00 7.10 6.20
C VAL A 84 26.92 7.53 7.34
N TYR A 85 26.70 8.72 7.89
CA TYR A 85 27.66 9.37 8.79
C TYR A 85 27.19 9.48 10.23
N GLY A 86 25.89 9.25 10.49
CA GLY A 86 25.30 9.31 11.83
C GLY A 86 25.23 7.94 12.51
N ASP A 87 24.99 7.95 13.82
CA ASP A 87 24.81 6.71 14.61
C ASP A 87 23.33 6.26 14.62
N TYR A 88 22.83 5.83 13.45
CA TYR A 88 21.50 5.30 13.31
C TYR A 88 21.52 3.78 13.25
N LYS A 89 20.52 3.14 13.89
CA LYS A 89 20.42 1.68 13.98
C LYS A 89 19.50 1.08 12.92
N LEU A 90 18.49 1.81 12.47
CA LEU A 90 17.53 1.33 11.47
C LEU A 90 17.26 2.41 10.41
N LEU A 91 17.27 1.98 9.14
CA LEU A 91 16.82 2.76 8.00
C LEU A 91 15.67 2.02 7.29
N TYR A 92 14.47 2.57 7.37
CA TYR A 92 13.33 2.07 6.61
C TYR A 92 13.32 2.71 5.22
N VAL A 93 13.07 1.89 4.21
CA VAL A 93 13.09 2.34 2.82
C VAL A 93 11.90 1.75 2.05
N SER A 94 11.22 2.57 1.26
CA SER A 94 10.19 2.08 0.35
C SER A 94 10.80 1.47 -0.92
N PRO A 95 10.21 0.40 -1.48
CA PRO A 95 10.84 -0.42 -2.54
C PRO A 95 11.24 0.38 -3.78
N GLU A 96 10.43 1.34 -4.19
CA GLU A 96 10.68 2.18 -5.37
C GLU A 96 11.92 3.08 -5.24
N ARG A 97 12.40 3.31 -4.00
CA ARG A 97 13.63 4.07 -3.74
C ARG A 97 14.89 3.30 -4.05
N LEU A 98 14.83 1.98 -4.04
CA LEU A 98 15.97 1.11 -4.30
C LEU A 98 16.59 1.34 -5.70
N ARG A 99 15.77 1.74 -6.68
CA ARG A 99 16.23 2.01 -8.05
C ARG A 99 16.93 3.37 -8.22
N THR A 100 16.80 4.27 -7.25
CA THR A 100 17.31 5.63 -7.42
C THR A 100 18.83 5.70 -7.32
N PRO A 101 19.53 6.35 -8.27
CA PRO A 101 21.00 6.43 -8.25
C PRO A 101 21.55 7.04 -6.95
N LEU A 102 20.85 8.04 -6.40
CA LEU A 102 21.23 8.66 -5.13
C LEU A 102 21.23 7.64 -3.99
N PHE A 103 20.19 6.82 -3.87
CA PHE A 103 20.10 5.79 -2.84
C PHE A 103 21.22 4.75 -3.01
N GLN A 104 21.43 4.23 -4.23
CA GLN A 104 22.44 3.22 -4.51
C GLN A 104 23.86 3.72 -4.20
N THR A 105 24.17 4.96 -4.57
CA THR A 105 25.48 5.58 -4.28
C THR A 105 25.72 5.73 -2.77
N ARG A 106 24.69 6.12 -2.01
CA ARG A 106 24.80 6.25 -0.55
C ARG A 106 24.86 4.90 0.13
N LEU A 107 24.07 3.91 -0.35
CA LEU A 107 24.04 2.56 0.20
C LEU A 107 25.43 1.89 0.19
N GLN A 108 26.23 2.07 -0.86
CA GLN A 108 27.60 1.55 -0.94
C GLN A 108 28.54 2.07 0.15
N ARG A 109 28.19 3.18 0.80
CA ARG A 109 28.96 3.78 1.90
C ARG A 109 28.41 3.46 3.28
N MET A 110 27.25 2.80 3.36
CA MET A 110 26.64 2.40 4.62
C MET A 110 27.24 1.08 5.12
N HIS A 111 27.48 0.99 6.40
CA HIS A 111 27.83 -0.27 7.05
C HIS A 111 26.54 -1.01 7.41
N VAL A 112 26.01 -1.82 6.48
CA VAL A 112 24.77 -2.57 6.67
C VAL A 112 25.05 -3.88 7.39
N ASN A 113 24.40 -4.10 8.55
CA ASN A 113 24.51 -5.35 9.32
C ASN A 113 23.43 -6.37 8.97
N PHE A 114 22.21 -5.93 8.65
CA PHE A 114 21.09 -6.78 8.24
C PHE A 114 20.31 -6.15 7.09
N LEU A 115 19.86 -6.99 6.16
CA LEU A 115 18.85 -6.63 5.16
C LEU A 115 17.51 -7.27 5.56
N VAL A 116 16.55 -6.45 5.93
CA VAL A 116 15.22 -6.89 6.33
C VAL A 116 14.22 -6.65 5.20
N VAL A 117 13.44 -7.67 4.88
CA VAL A 117 12.38 -7.61 3.88
C VAL A 117 11.05 -7.84 4.58
N ASP A 118 10.36 -6.75 4.89
CA ASP A 118 9.01 -6.81 5.46
C ASP A 118 7.98 -7.08 4.36
N GLU A 119 6.90 -7.79 4.70
CA GLU A 119 5.90 -8.29 3.76
C GLU A 119 6.54 -8.99 2.56
N ALA A 120 7.49 -9.89 2.83
CA ALA A 120 8.33 -10.54 1.82
C ALA A 120 7.54 -11.26 0.72
N HIS A 121 6.26 -11.61 0.94
CA HIS A 121 5.39 -12.17 -0.09
C HIS A 121 5.21 -11.25 -1.31
N CYS A 122 5.49 -9.94 -1.15
CA CYS A 122 5.44 -8.97 -2.25
C CYS A 122 6.49 -9.22 -3.34
N ILE A 123 7.58 -9.96 -3.06
CA ILE A 123 8.59 -10.29 -4.08
C ILE A 123 8.13 -11.40 -5.01
N SER A 124 7.16 -12.21 -4.57
CA SER A 124 6.71 -13.39 -5.26
C SER A 124 5.55 -13.09 -6.20
N GLN A 125 5.67 -13.47 -7.47
CA GLN A 125 4.53 -13.45 -8.40
C GLN A 125 3.44 -14.47 -8.00
N TRP A 126 3.80 -15.46 -7.18
CA TRP A 126 2.89 -16.41 -6.55
C TRP A 126 2.23 -15.84 -5.29
N GLY A 127 2.68 -14.68 -4.79
CA GLY A 127 2.08 -13.93 -3.70
C GLY A 127 0.78 -13.21 -4.13
N TYR A 128 -0.07 -12.88 -3.19
CA TYR A 128 -1.34 -12.21 -3.47
C TYR A 128 -1.17 -10.69 -3.74
N ASP A 129 -0.10 -10.07 -3.29
CA ASP A 129 0.25 -8.64 -3.47
C ASP A 129 1.65 -8.49 -4.08
N PHE A 130 1.84 -8.99 -5.29
CA PHE A 130 3.12 -8.89 -5.99
C PHE A 130 3.45 -7.43 -6.34
N ARG A 131 4.66 -7.00 -5.98
CA ARG A 131 5.20 -5.66 -6.28
C ARG A 131 6.52 -5.76 -7.03
N PRO A 132 6.58 -5.34 -8.31
CA PRO A 132 7.79 -5.48 -9.12
C PRO A 132 9.04 -4.86 -8.51
N ASP A 133 8.90 -3.74 -7.77
CA ASP A 133 10.03 -3.06 -7.13
C ASP A 133 10.73 -3.90 -6.06
N TYR A 134 10.07 -4.94 -5.52
CA TYR A 134 10.71 -5.89 -4.60
C TYR A 134 11.79 -6.75 -5.28
N LEU A 135 11.74 -6.91 -6.59
CA LEU A 135 12.78 -7.65 -7.33
C LEU A 135 14.15 -6.94 -7.27
N GLU A 136 14.15 -5.62 -7.03
CA GLU A 136 15.39 -4.85 -6.88
C GLU A 136 16.15 -5.17 -5.58
N ILE A 137 15.49 -5.78 -4.60
CA ILE A 137 16.12 -6.13 -3.30
C ILE A 137 17.31 -7.07 -3.51
N ALA A 138 17.20 -8.01 -4.44
CA ALA A 138 18.30 -8.91 -4.77
C ALA A 138 19.54 -8.18 -5.33
N ALA A 139 19.32 -7.16 -6.18
CA ALA A 139 20.39 -6.30 -6.68
C ALA A 139 21.02 -5.46 -5.55
N MET A 140 20.21 -4.94 -4.63
CA MET A 140 20.70 -4.20 -3.47
C MET A 140 21.56 -5.08 -2.55
N ARG A 141 21.19 -6.36 -2.38
CA ARG A 141 22.00 -7.32 -1.61
C ARG A 141 23.40 -7.45 -2.17
N GLN A 142 23.57 -7.43 -3.49
CA GLN A 142 24.90 -7.47 -4.11
C GLN A 142 25.71 -6.20 -3.82
N LEU A 143 25.07 -5.04 -3.74
CA LEU A 143 25.73 -3.76 -3.44
C LEU A 143 26.22 -3.67 -1.99
N ILE A 144 25.45 -4.17 -1.03
CA ILE A 144 25.81 -4.15 0.39
C ILE A 144 26.76 -5.30 0.79
N GLY A 145 26.89 -6.29 -0.06
CA GLY A 145 27.70 -7.48 0.14
C GLY A 145 26.84 -8.75 0.38
N PRO A 146 27.10 -9.81 -0.37
CA PRO A 146 26.29 -11.05 -0.31
C PRO A 146 26.39 -11.79 1.03
N GLN A 147 27.35 -11.44 1.89
CA GLN A 147 27.51 -11.97 3.25
C GLN A 147 26.51 -11.39 4.24
N VAL A 148 25.93 -10.20 3.98
CA VAL A 148 24.93 -9.58 4.86
C VAL A 148 23.71 -10.51 4.95
N PRO A 149 23.29 -10.92 6.16
CA PRO A 149 22.16 -11.82 6.33
C PRO A 149 20.84 -11.12 5.98
N VAL A 150 19.95 -11.88 5.36
CA VAL A 150 18.59 -11.43 5.02
C VAL A 150 17.61 -11.98 6.04
N ILE A 151 16.79 -11.09 6.59
CA ILE A 151 15.64 -11.44 7.44
C ILE A 151 14.37 -11.11 6.66
N ALA A 152 13.76 -12.12 6.05
CA ALA A 152 12.51 -11.96 5.31
C ALA A 152 11.32 -12.34 6.20
N LEU A 153 10.33 -11.45 6.28
CA LEU A 153 9.18 -11.60 7.18
C LEU A 153 7.87 -11.49 6.40
N THR A 154 6.95 -12.39 6.67
CA THR A 154 5.58 -12.33 6.15
C THR A 154 4.60 -13.02 7.07
N ALA A 155 3.30 -12.72 6.95
CA ALA A 155 2.24 -13.45 7.64
C ALA A 155 1.51 -14.44 6.76
N THR A 156 1.66 -14.34 5.44
CA THR A 156 0.78 -14.98 4.46
C THR A 156 1.61 -15.53 3.30
N ALA A 157 2.30 -16.63 3.52
CA ALA A 157 2.99 -17.33 2.44
C ALA A 157 2.61 -18.82 2.44
N THR A 158 2.20 -19.32 1.29
CA THR A 158 2.07 -20.76 1.04
C THR A 158 3.46 -21.37 0.82
N PRO A 159 3.64 -22.69 0.90
CA PRO A 159 4.94 -23.35 0.66
C PRO A 159 5.59 -22.95 -0.67
N VAL A 160 4.78 -22.79 -1.73
CA VAL A 160 5.26 -22.35 -3.06
C VAL A 160 5.79 -20.91 -3.00
N VAL A 161 5.06 -20.03 -2.33
CA VAL A 161 5.47 -18.62 -2.15
C VAL A 161 6.74 -18.53 -1.30
N ALA A 162 6.84 -19.32 -0.23
CA ALA A 162 8.01 -19.34 0.63
C ALA A 162 9.28 -19.74 -0.13
N LYS A 163 9.20 -20.77 -0.96
CA LYS A 163 10.31 -21.19 -1.81
C LYS A 163 10.72 -20.09 -2.79
N ASP A 164 9.77 -19.50 -3.50
CA ASP A 164 10.02 -18.42 -4.48
C ASP A 164 10.65 -17.18 -3.81
N ILE A 165 10.24 -16.83 -2.58
CA ILE A 165 10.85 -15.74 -1.79
C ILE A 165 12.33 -16.02 -1.56
N MET A 166 12.70 -17.21 -1.07
CA MET A 166 14.08 -17.56 -0.77
C MET A 166 14.95 -17.57 -2.03
N GLU A 167 14.42 -18.10 -3.14
CA GLU A 167 15.10 -18.11 -4.44
C GLU A 167 15.36 -16.68 -4.95
N LYS A 168 14.35 -15.82 -4.95
CA LYS A 168 14.45 -14.44 -5.45
C LYS A 168 15.31 -13.53 -4.58
N LEU A 169 15.34 -13.75 -3.28
CA LEU A 169 16.23 -13.04 -2.36
C LEU A 169 17.66 -13.61 -2.36
N GLY A 170 17.91 -14.66 -3.12
CA GLY A 170 19.23 -15.29 -3.24
C GLY A 170 19.73 -15.85 -1.90
N PHE A 171 18.89 -16.56 -1.16
CA PHE A 171 19.30 -17.18 0.09
C PHE A 171 20.45 -18.15 -0.15
N ARG A 172 21.49 -18.05 0.68
CA ARG A 172 22.67 -18.94 0.60
C ARG A 172 22.33 -20.39 0.95
N ARG A 173 21.31 -20.58 1.76
CA ARG A 173 20.73 -21.88 2.14
C ARG A 173 19.25 -21.67 2.45
N GLU A 174 18.42 -22.62 2.10
CA GLU A 174 17.03 -22.64 2.53
C GLU A 174 16.95 -22.66 4.06
N ASN A 175 16.28 -21.67 4.64
CA ASN A 175 16.05 -21.55 6.07
C ASN A 175 14.67 -20.92 6.31
N LEU A 176 13.69 -21.78 6.48
CA LEU A 176 12.29 -21.41 6.69
C LEU A 176 11.86 -21.71 8.11
N LEU A 177 11.47 -20.68 8.84
CA LEU A 177 10.85 -20.81 10.15
C LEU A 177 9.37 -20.44 10.05
N THR A 178 8.50 -21.39 10.34
CA THR A 178 7.04 -21.19 10.27
C THR A 178 6.42 -21.24 11.66
N GLY A 179 5.78 -20.13 12.06
CA GLY A 179 5.02 -20.06 13.30
C GLY A 179 3.71 -20.82 13.22
N ASP A 180 3.16 -21.12 14.38
CA ASP A 180 1.83 -21.68 14.48
C ASP A 180 0.80 -20.63 14.06
N PHE A 181 -0.01 -20.97 13.05
CA PHE A 181 -1.12 -20.14 12.60
C PHE A 181 -2.32 -20.20 13.53
N ALA A 182 -2.32 -21.13 14.49
CA ALA A 182 -3.43 -21.31 15.41
C ALA A 182 -3.69 -20.05 16.25
N ARG A 183 -4.92 -19.60 16.19
CA ARG A 183 -5.43 -18.47 16.97
C ARG A 183 -6.55 -18.99 17.89
N PRO A 184 -6.21 -19.56 19.07
CA PRO A 184 -7.18 -20.19 19.94
C PRO A 184 -8.26 -19.24 20.47
N ASN A 185 -8.02 -17.95 20.43
CA ASN A 185 -8.96 -16.90 20.84
C ASN A 185 -9.82 -16.34 19.70
N LEU A 186 -9.57 -16.72 18.42
CA LEU A 186 -10.29 -16.19 17.26
C LEU A 186 -11.28 -17.22 16.72
N SER A 187 -12.56 -16.85 16.66
CA SER A 187 -13.63 -17.67 16.11
C SER A 187 -13.97 -17.23 14.68
N TYR A 188 -13.79 -18.12 13.69
CA TYR A 188 -14.21 -17.89 12.32
C TYR A 188 -15.67 -18.32 12.15
N ILE A 189 -16.54 -17.43 11.69
CA ILE A 189 -17.97 -17.66 11.55
C ILE A 189 -18.41 -17.20 10.16
N PHE A 190 -18.84 -18.14 9.32
CA PHE A 190 -19.35 -17.84 8.01
C PHE A 190 -20.87 -17.96 8.00
N ARG A 191 -21.54 -16.88 7.62
CA ARG A 191 -23.00 -16.80 7.59
C ARG A 191 -23.50 -16.59 6.17
N LYS A 192 -24.15 -17.60 5.63
CA LYS A 192 -24.88 -17.48 4.38
C LYS A 192 -26.17 -16.73 4.61
N THR A 193 -26.37 -15.60 3.93
CA THR A 193 -27.55 -14.76 4.11
C THR A 193 -27.79 -13.83 2.92
N ASP A 194 -29.05 -13.63 2.57
CA ASP A 194 -29.46 -12.63 1.59
C ASP A 194 -29.71 -11.26 2.27
N ASP A 195 -30.10 -11.26 3.57
CA ASP A 195 -30.19 -10.03 4.39
C ASP A 195 -28.87 -9.74 5.11
N LYS A 196 -27.87 -9.29 4.35
CA LYS A 196 -26.57 -8.92 4.90
C LYS A 196 -26.65 -7.75 5.87
N MET A 197 -27.51 -6.75 5.59
CA MET A 197 -27.59 -5.57 6.42
C MET A 197 -28.17 -5.88 7.80
N GLY A 198 -29.26 -6.62 7.86
CA GLY A 198 -29.83 -7.08 9.13
C GLY A 198 -28.91 -7.99 9.92
N GLN A 199 -28.19 -8.89 9.22
CA GLN A 199 -27.19 -9.74 9.87
C GLN A 199 -25.97 -8.96 10.38
N LEU A 200 -25.50 -7.97 9.63
CA LEU A 200 -24.42 -7.08 10.11
C LEU A 200 -24.82 -6.36 11.40
N LEU A 201 -26.04 -5.81 11.43
CA LEU A 201 -26.55 -5.12 12.62
C LEU A 201 -26.56 -6.07 13.83
N LYS A 202 -27.14 -7.25 13.69
CA LYS A 202 -27.17 -8.28 14.75
C LYS A 202 -25.78 -8.67 15.25
N VAL A 203 -24.82 -8.83 14.34
CA VAL A 203 -23.44 -9.14 14.69
C VAL A 203 -22.81 -7.99 15.46
N CYS A 204 -22.98 -6.76 15.01
CA CYS A 204 -22.45 -5.58 15.70
C CYS A 204 -23.09 -5.35 17.06
N GLU A 205 -24.38 -5.69 17.27
CA GLU A 205 -25.06 -5.64 18.56
C GLU A 205 -24.59 -6.74 19.51
N SER A 206 -24.31 -7.94 18.99
CA SER A 206 -23.94 -9.11 19.78
C SER A 206 -22.49 -9.11 20.27
N VAL A 207 -21.60 -8.35 19.65
CA VAL A 207 -20.16 -8.32 19.98
C VAL A 207 -19.81 -6.92 20.45
N GLU A 208 -19.57 -6.78 21.74
CA GLU A 208 -19.12 -5.52 22.35
C GLU A 208 -17.65 -5.22 22.00
N GLY A 209 -17.23 -3.95 22.13
CA GLY A 209 -15.87 -3.49 21.89
C GLY A 209 -15.61 -3.04 20.45
N SER A 210 -14.34 -2.76 20.14
CA SER A 210 -13.91 -2.24 18.85
C SER A 210 -14.10 -3.25 17.72
N GLY A 211 -14.51 -2.77 16.54
CA GLY A 211 -14.69 -3.64 15.38
C GLY A 211 -14.32 -2.98 14.05
N ILE A 212 -14.08 -3.82 13.06
CA ILE A 212 -13.82 -3.43 11.67
C ILE A 212 -14.83 -4.15 10.78
N VAL A 213 -15.45 -3.42 9.86
CA VAL A 213 -16.35 -3.97 8.83
C VAL A 213 -15.70 -3.76 7.46
N TYR A 214 -15.35 -4.83 6.77
CA TYR A 214 -14.75 -4.76 5.44
C TYR A 214 -15.80 -4.79 4.34
N VAL A 215 -15.65 -3.88 3.38
CA VAL A 215 -16.50 -3.72 2.20
C VAL A 215 -15.65 -3.56 0.94
N ALA A 216 -16.21 -3.90 -0.22
CA ALA A 216 -15.48 -3.82 -1.48
C ALA A 216 -15.42 -2.39 -2.07
N ARG A 217 -16.39 -1.52 -1.76
CA ARG A 217 -16.55 -0.21 -2.41
C ARG A 217 -16.52 0.95 -1.43
N ARG A 218 -15.94 2.09 -1.85
CA ARG A 218 -15.89 3.33 -1.06
C ARG A 218 -17.29 3.80 -0.63
N LYS A 219 -18.22 3.85 -1.58
CA LYS A 219 -19.61 4.23 -1.31
C LYS A 219 -20.28 3.30 -0.31
N SER A 220 -20.05 2.00 -0.40
CA SER A 220 -20.58 1.04 0.58
C SER A 220 -20.03 1.30 1.99
N ALA A 221 -18.77 1.76 2.12
CA ALA A 221 -18.22 2.13 3.41
C ALA A 221 -18.97 3.31 4.02
N GLU A 222 -19.26 4.34 3.24
CA GLU A 222 -20.02 5.51 3.66
C GLU A 222 -21.47 5.17 4.02
N ASP A 223 -22.16 4.43 3.15
CA ASP A 223 -23.57 4.06 3.31
C ASP A 223 -23.79 3.16 4.55
N ILE A 224 -22.92 2.16 4.75
CA ILE A 224 -23.01 1.24 5.90
C ILE A 224 -22.62 1.95 7.20
N ALA A 225 -21.60 2.81 7.20
CA ALA A 225 -21.26 3.60 8.38
C ALA A 225 -22.43 4.54 8.78
N ALA A 226 -23.08 5.20 7.81
CA ALA A 226 -24.26 6.01 8.05
C ALA A 226 -25.43 5.20 8.60
N PHE A 227 -25.67 4.00 8.06
CA PHE A 227 -26.69 3.09 8.56
C PHE A 227 -26.41 2.68 10.02
N LEU A 228 -25.20 2.27 10.36
CA LEU A 228 -24.84 1.89 11.73
C LEU A 228 -24.99 3.07 12.71
N ARG A 229 -24.61 4.28 12.30
CA ARG A 229 -24.85 5.50 13.10
C ARG A 229 -26.34 5.76 13.33
N SER A 230 -27.18 5.57 12.32
CA SER A 230 -28.64 5.72 12.48
C SER A 230 -29.26 4.72 13.47
N ARG A 231 -28.53 3.65 13.79
CA ARG A 231 -28.87 2.64 14.81
C ARG A 231 -28.18 2.86 16.16
N GLY A 232 -27.60 4.06 16.36
CA GLY A 232 -26.95 4.43 17.63
C GLY A 232 -25.54 3.89 17.84
N MET A 233 -24.89 3.33 16.81
CA MET A 233 -23.52 2.83 16.91
C MET A 233 -22.52 3.91 16.46
N ALA A 234 -21.46 4.12 17.25
CA ALA A 234 -20.35 5.00 16.87
C ALA A 234 -19.53 4.34 15.75
N ALA A 235 -19.88 4.62 14.50
CA ALA A 235 -19.28 4.04 13.29
C ALA A 235 -18.76 5.10 12.34
N GLU A 236 -17.54 4.93 11.83
CA GLU A 236 -16.89 5.83 10.88
C GLU A 236 -16.50 5.10 9.59
N ALA A 237 -16.61 5.81 8.47
CA ALA A 237 -16.16 5.30 7.19
C ALA A 237 -14.66 5.59 6.99
N TYR A 238 -13.94 4.64 6.35
CA TYR A 238 -12.52 4.81 6.02
C TYR A 238 -12.20 4.22 4.64
N HIS A 239 -11.66 5.01 3.72
CA HIS A 239 -11.24 4.55 2.40
C HIS A 239 -10.19 5.47 1.77
N ALA A 240 -9.46 4.96 0.77
CA ALA A 240 -8.37 5.69 0.11
C ALA A 240 -8.80 7.00 -0.59
N GLY A 241 -10.09 7.18 -0.89
CA GLY A 241 -10.63 8.42 -1.46
C GLY A 241 -10.76 9.58 -0.48
N MET A 242 -10.60 9.34 0.83
CA MET A 242 -10.65 10.39 1.84
C MET A 242 -9.32 11.18 1.89
N PRO A 243 -9.36 12.50 2.20
CA PRO A 243 -8.16 13.28 2.50
C PRO A 243 -7.33 12.66 3.61
N HIS A 244 -6.02 12.82 3.56
CA HIS A 244 -5.09 12.24 4.55
C HIS A 244 -5.45 12.65 5.98
N GLU A 245 -5.72 13.93 6.23
CA GLU A 245 -6.10 14.45 7.55
C GLU A 245 -7.39 13.81 8.08
N ALA A 246 -8.39 13.60 7.20
CA ALA A 246 -9.63 12.93 7.59
C ALA A 246 -9.37 11.46 7.96
N ARG A 247 -8.52 10.75 7.20
CA ARG A 247 -8.14 9.37 7.51
C ARG A 247 -7.42 9.26 8.84
N SER A 248 -6.45 10.16 9.11
CA SER A 248 -5.73 10.19 10.38
C SER A 248 -6.67 10.43 11.55
N ARG A 249 -7.56 11.42 11.45
CA ARG A 249 -8.55 11.72 12.49
C ARG A 249 -9.46 10.53 12.80
N VAL A 250 -9.99 9.86 11.77
CA VAL A 250 -10.85 8.67 11.94
C VAL A 250 -10.09 7.53 12.61
N GLN A 251 -8.84 7.31 12.22
CA GLN A 251 -7.98 6.29 12.80
C GLN A 251 -7.67 6.58 14.28
N GLU A 252 -7.37 7.82 14.62
CA GLU A 252 -7.12 8.24 16.00
C GLU A 252 -8.37 8.12 16.87
N ALA A 253 -9.52 8.57 16.40
CA ALA A 253 -10.81 8.43 17.08
C ALA A 253 -11.13 6.95 17.37
N TRP A 254 -10.85 6.05 16.42
CA TRP A 254 -11.04 4.62 16.63
C TRP A 254 -10.01 4.01 17.61
N LYS A 255 -8.75 4.42 17.55
CA LYS A 255 -7.73 4.01 18.52
C LYS A 255 -8.09 4.46 19.94
N ALA A 256 -8.61 5.68 20.08
CA ALA A 256 -9.07 6.24 21.36
C ALA A 256 -10.37 5.60 21.88
N GLY A 257 -11.11 4.87 21.04
CA GLY A 257 -12.40 4.26 21.38
C GLY A 257 -13.60 5.20 21.20
N GLU A 258 -13.42 6.41 20.69
CA GLU A 258 -14.50 7.36 20.36
C GLU A 258 -15.37 6.84 19.21
N ALA A 259 -14.75 6.25 18.19
CA ALA A 259 -15.41 5.44 17.18
C ALA A 259 -15.27 3.97 17.54
N ARG A 260 -16.40 3.28 17.73
CA ARG A 260 -16.41 1.84 18.03
C ARG A 260 -16.11 0.99 16.79
N LEU A 261 -16.73 1.35 15.66
CA LEU A 261 -16.67 0.59 14.42
C LEU A 261 -16.02 1.41 13.30
N ILE A 262 -15.14 0.79 12.55
CA ILE A 262 -14.67 1.31 11.26
C ILE A 262 -15.30 0.47 10.14
N VAL A 263 -15.96 1.13 9.20
CA VAL A 263 -16.41 0.51 7.95
C VAL A 263 -15.45 0.91 6.85
N SER A 264 -14.72 -0.04 6.32
CA SER A 264 -13.62 0.28 5.41
C SER A 264 -13.50 -0.67 4.22
N THR A 265 -12.89 -0.15 3.17
CA THR A 265 -12.26 -0.99 2.14
C THR A 265 -10.93 -1.55 2.69
N ASN A 266 -10.22 -2.35 1.89
CA ASN A 266 -8.86 -2.82 2.21
C ASN A 266 -7.84 -1.69 2.51
N ALA A 267 -8.22 -0.42 2.29
CA ALA A 267 -7.40 0.74 2.67
C ALA A 267 -7.17 0.86 4.20
N PHE A 268 -8.09 0.34 5.03
CA PHE A 268 -7.89 0.21 6.46
C PHE A 268 -7.30 -1.17 6.75
N GLY A 269 -6.03 -1.29 6.50
CA GLY A 269 -5.38 -2.58 6.43
C GLY A 269 -4.01 -2.59 7.09
N MET A 270 -3.00 -2.89 6.30
CA MET A 270 -1.62 -3.04 6.76
C MET A 270 -1.17 -1.84 7.62
N GLY A 271 -0.46 -2.10 8.70
CA GLY A 271 0.03 -1.05 9.62
C GLY A 271 -0.92 -0.66 10.77
N ILE A 272 -2.13 -1.22 10.82
CA ILE A 272 -3.03 -0.96 11.95
C ILE A 272 -2.72 -1.91 13.09
N ASP A 273 -2.32 -1.34 14.23
CA ASP A 273 -2.04 -2.05 15.46
C ASP A 273 -2.95 -1.54 16.58
N LYS A 274 -4.08 -2.24 16.79
CA LYS A 274 -4.98 -2.09 17.94
C LYS A 274 -5.23 -3.49 18.50
N PRO A 275 -4.78 -3.78 19.74
CA PRO A 275 -4.80 -5.15 20.27
C PRO A 275 -6.20 -5.65 20.62
N ASP A 276 -7.11 -4.76 20.98
CA ASP A 276 -8.42 -5.03 21.56
C ASP A 276 -9.58 -5.05 20.55
N VAL A 277 -9.31 -5.35 19.29
CA VAL A 277 -10.37 -5.52 18.28
C VAL A 277 -11.14 -6.80 18.56
N ARG A 278 -12.46 -6.67 18.83
CA ARG A 278 -13.33 -7.83 19.14
C ARG A 278 -14.01 -8.42 17.91
N LEU A 279 -14.23 -7.61 16.90
CA LEU A 279 -14.97 -8.01 15.71
C LEU A 279 -14.22 -7.58 14.44
N VAL A 280 -14.03 -8.53 13.52
CA VAL A 280 -13.77 -8.25 12.12
C VAL A 280 -14.92 -8.87 11.32
N CYS A 281 -15.70 -8.05 10.64
CA CYS A 281 -16.83 -8.50 9.84
C CYS A 281 -16.58 -8.20 8.36
N HIS A 282 -16.57 -9.21 7.53
CA HIS A 282 -16.55 -9.07 6.08
C HIS A 282 -17.99 -9.01 5.57
N TYR A 283 -18.45 -7.81 5.23
CA TYR A 283 -19.74 -7.60 4.58
C TYR A 283 -19.70 -8.03 3.11
N ASP A 284 -18.60 -7.70 2.42
CA ASP A 284 -18.28 -8.23 1.10
C ASP A 284 -17.20 -9.32 1.23
N MET A 285 -17.35 -10.34 0.42
CA MET A 285 -16.45 -11.49 0.39
C MET A 285 -15.09 -11.09 -0.22
N PRO A 286 -13.95 -11.33 0.45
CA PRO A 286 -12.62 -11.20 -0.14
C PRO A 286 -12.41 -12.15 -1.33
N ASP A 287 -11.43 -11.86 -2.15
CA ASP A 287 -11.13 -12.65 -3.36
C ASP A 287 -10.04 -13.71 -3.14
N THR A 288 -9.38 -13.71 -1.98
CA THR A 288 -8.30 -14.65 -1.66
C THR A 288 -8.31 -15.09 -0.19
N PRO A 289 -7.84 -16.33 0.10
CA PRO A 289 -7.67 -16.78 1.50
C PRO A 289 -6.66 -15.95 2.28
N GLU A 290 -5.59 -15.50 1.63
CA GLU A 290 -4.52 -14.69 2.24
C GLU A 290 -5.07 -13.32 2.70
N GLY A 291 -5.82 -12.64 1.83
CA GLY A 291 -6.48 -11.36 2.17
C GLY A 291 -7.43 -11.53 3.34
N TYR A 292 -8.29 -12.55 3.29
CA TYR A 292 -9.19 -12.86 4.39
C TYR A 292 -8.44 -13.12 5.70
N TYR A 293 -7.41 -13.97 5.66
CA TYR A 293 -6.62 -14.31 6.85
C TYR A 293 -5.92 -13.08 7.45
N GLN A 294 -5.35 -12.22 6.62
CA GLN A 294 -4.67 -11.00 7.05
C GLN A 294 -5.66 -10.00 7.69
N GLU A 295 -6.84 -9.83 7.12
CA GLU A 295 -7.88 -8.94 7.62
C GLU A 295 -8.53 -9.51 8.90
N ALA A 296 -8.93 -10.76 8.90
CA ALA A 296 -9.49 -11.45 10.07
C ALA A 296 -8.52 -11.51 11.25
N GLY A 297 -7.22 -11.69 10.96
CA GLY A 297 -6.14 -11.74 11.95
C GLY A 297 -5.92 -10.44 12.75
N ARG A 298 -6.62 -9.35 12.41
CA ARG A 298 -6.60 -8.10 13.20
C ARG A 298 -7.37 -8.24 14.49
N ALA A 299 -8.34 -9.16 14.56
CA ALA A 299 -9.12 -9.40 15.76
C ALA A 299 -8.33 -10.17 16.83
N GLY A 300 -8.50 -9.78 18.09
CA GLY A 300 -8.01 -10.51 19.25
C GLY A 300 -6.49 -10.62 19.38
N ARG A 301 -5.73 -9.59 19.03
CA ARG A 301 -4.27 -9.58 19.18
C ARG A 301 -3.82 -9.59 20.64
N ASP A 302 -4.68 -9.16 21.55
CA ASP A 302 -4.47 -9.20 23.01
C ASP A 302 -4.72 -10.58 23.64
N GLY A 303 -5.02 -11.61 22.83
CA GLY A 303 -5.29 -12.96 23.31
C GLY A 303 -6.72 -13.18 23.83
N ARG A 304 -7.55 -12.14 23.94
CA ARG A 304 -8.96 -12.26 24.35
C ARG A 304 -9.84 -12.73 23.21
N ASN A 305 -10.96 -13.36 23.55
CA ASN A 305 -11.92 -13.86 22.54
C ASN A 305 -12.35 -12.78 21.55
N ALA A 306 -12.30 -13.13 20.28
CA ALA A 306 -12.67 -12.26 19.18
C ALA A 306 -13.32 -13.06 18.04
N PHE A 307 -14.01 -12.36 17.16
CA PHE A 307 -14.81 -12.97 16.10
C PHE A 307 -14.41 -12.41 14.72
N ALA A 308 -14.19 -13.31 13.77
CA ALA A 308 -14.09 -13.02 12.35
C ALA A 308 -15.33 -13.55 11.66
N VAL A 309 -16.22 -12.65 11.27
CA VAL A 309 -17.51 -12.99 10.66
C VAL A 309 -17.47 -12.67 9.18
N LEU A 310 -17.86 -13.63 8.33
CA LEU A 310 -18.04 -13.43 6.89
C LEU A 310 -19.53 -13.55 6.56
N LEU A 311 -20.10 -12.49 5.98
CA LEU A 311 -21.47 -12.49 5.44
C LEU A 311 -21.41 -12.73 3.93
N TRP A 312 -22.03 -13.80 3.45
CA TRP A 312 -21.92 -14.15 2.05
C TRP A 312 -23.21 -14.76 1.48
N ASN A 313 -23.34 -14.70 0.18
CA ASN A 313 -24.37 -15.41 -0.58
C ASN A 313 -23.84 -15.83 -1.97
N ARG A 314 -24.65 -16.54 -2.74
CA ARG A 314 -24.25 -17.00 -4.08
C ARG A 314 -23.97 -15.85 -5.05
N SER A 315 -24.62 -14.71 -4.89
CA SER A 315 -24.38 -13.56 -5.76
C SER A 315 -22.99 -12.92 -5.53
N ASP A 316 -22.42 -13.04 -4.33
CA ASP A 316 -21.05 -12.61 -4.06
C ASP A 316 -20.03 -13.45 -4.84
N VAL A 317 -20.20 -14.76 -4.83
CA VAL A 317 -19.34 -15.69 -5.59
C VAL A 317 -19.44 -15.40 -7.09
N ALA A 318 -20.66 -15.21 -7.61
CA ALA A 318 -20.85 -14.87 -9.01
C ALA A 318 -20.19 -13.53 -9.37
N ARG A 319 -20.32 -12.52 -8.51
CA ARG A 319 -19.69 -11.21 -8.67
C ARG A 319 -18.16 -11.30 -8.66
N LEU A 320 -17.58 -12.07 -7.73
CA LEU A 320 -16.12 -12.27 -7.68
C LEU A 320 -15.59 -12.96 -8.93
N ARG A 321 -16.27 -14.01 -9.40
CA ARG A 321 -15.92 -14.70 -10.66
C ARG A 321 -16.02 -13.76 -11.88
N GLN A 322 -17.04 -12.91 -11.93
CA GLN A 322 -17.18 -11.91 -12.98
C GLN A 322 -16.08 -10.87 -12.90
N THR A 323 -15.77 -10.36 -11.71
CA THR A 323 -14.66 -9.41 -11.49
C THR A 323 -13.32 -10.02 -11.90
N LEU A 324 -13.07 -11.28 -11.56
CA LEU A 324 -11.89 -12.01 -11.98
C LEU A 324 -11.78 -12.07 -13.51
N ARG A 325 -12.85 -12.47 -14.20
CA ARG A 325 -12.86 -12.49 -15.68
C ARG A 325 -12.58 -11.12 -16.28
N SER A 326 -13.20 -10.07 -15.72
CA SER A 326 -12.99 -8.70 -16.17
C SER A 326 -11.58 -8.17 -15.89
N SER A 327 -10.89 -8.73 -14.89
CA SER A 327 -9.51 -8.34 -14.53
C SER A 327 -8.44 -8.90 -15.47
N PHE A 328 -8.85 -9.74 -16.41
CA PHE A 328 -7.97 -10.34 -17.41
C PHE A 328 -8.51 -10.09 -18.83
N PRO A 329 -8.35 -8.85 -19.37
CA PRO A 329 -8.71 -8.58 -20.76
C PRO A 329 -7.87 -9.45 -21.70
N PRO A 330 -8.39 -9.84 -22.87
CA PRO A 330 -7.62 -10.58 -23.86
C PRO A 330 -6.31 -9.86 -24.24
N LEU A 331 -5.24 -10.60 -24.51
CA LEU A 331 -3.93 -10.02 -24.85
C LEU A 331 -3.99 -9.06 -26.02
N ASP A 332 -4.85 -9.31 -27.03
CA ASP A 332 -5.05 -8.41 -28.15
C ASP A 332 -5.66 -7.07 -27.71
N THR A 333 -6.61 -7.10 -26.79
CA THR A 333 -7.15 -5.88 -26.16
C THR A 333 -6.08 -5.12 -25.39
N ILE A 334 -5.18 -5.82 -24.71
CA ILE A 334 -4.06 -5.19 -23.98
C ILE A 334 -3.07 -4.55 -24.96
N ARG A 335 -2.77 -5.22 -26.09
CA ARG A 335 -1.93 -4.65 -27.17
C ARG A 335 -2.54 -3.40 -27.77
N GLU A 336 -3.85 -3.42 -28.02
CA GLU A 336 -4.58 -2.26 -28.51
C GLU A 336 -4.54 -1.10 -27.51
N ILE A 337 -4.82 -1.37 -26.23
CA ILE A 337 -4.79 -0.35 -25.16
C ILE A 337 -3.38 0.25 -25.03
N TYR A 338 -2.31 -0.54 -25.16
CA TYR A 338 -0.95 -0.01 -25.17
C TYR A 338 -0.76 1.05 -26.26
N GLN A 339 -1.17 0.74 -27.49
CA GLN A 339 -1.06 1.69 -28.61
C GLN A 339 -1.94 2.93 -28.42
N GLN A 340 -3.15 2.74 -27.90
CA GLN A 340 -4.08 3.83 -27.61
C GLN A 340 -3.53 4.75 -26.50
N VAL A 341 -2.93 4.21 -25.44
CA VAL A 341 -2.30 5.00 -24.36
C VAL A 341 -1.14 5.82 -24.90
N CYS A 342 -0.23 5.22 -25.67
CA CYS A 342 0.87 5.96 -26.27
C CYS A 342 0.38 7.08 -27.20
N SER A 343 -0.66 6.82 -28.00
CA SER A 343 -1.29 7.83 -28.87
C SER A 343 -1.99 8.93 -28.07
N TYR A 344 -2.68 8.58 -26.97
CA TYR A 344 -3.32 9.54 -26.06
C TYR A 344 -2.31 10.49 -25.43
N LEU A 345 -1.12 9.99 -25.11
CA LEU A 345 -0.02 10.76 -24.54
C LEU A 345 0.82 11.51 -25.58
N GLY A 346 0.52 11.33 -26.86
CA GLY A 346 1.16 12.07 -27.97
C GLY A 346 2.54 11.55 -28.37
N PHE A 347 2.92 10.33 -27.97
CA PHE A 347 4.21 9.76 -28.37
C PHE A 347 4.15 9.14 -29.77
N ALA A 348 5.11 9.44 -30.62
CA ALA A 348 5.36 8.72 -31.86
C ALA A 348 6.09 7.38 -31.58
N TYR A 349 6.21 6.52 -32.59
CA TYR A 349 7.03 5.31 -32.47
C TYR A 349 8.48 5.68 -32.19
N GLU A 350 9.14 4.89 -31.35
CA GLU A 350 10.54 5.09 -30.92
C GLU A 350 10.74 6.34 -30.06
N GLU A 351 9.65 6.92 -29.51
CA GLU A 351 9.67 8.05 -28.58
C GLU A 351 9.11 7.67 -27.20
N GLY A 352 9.29 8.54 -26.24
CA GLY A 352 8.64 8.50 -24.93
C GLY A 352 9.41 7.75 -23.83
N LYS A 353 10.59 7.19 -24.11
CA LYS A 353 11.40 6.55 -23.08
C LYS A 353 11.70 7.55 -21.94
N ASP A 354 11.51 7.10 -20.70
CA ASP A 354 11.71 7.86 -19.44
C ASP A 354 10.78 9.10 -19.32
N ALA A 355 9.84 9.28 -20.24
CA ALA A 355 8.84 10.33 -20.15
C ALA A 355 7.87 10.03 -18.99
N CYS A 356 7.69 11.03 -18.13
CA CYS A 356 6.75 10.99 -17.01
C CYS A 356 5.63 12.00 -17.25
N VAL A 357 4.42 11.51 -17.49
CA VAL A 357 3.28 12.31 -17.92
C VAL A 357 2.03 12.02 -17.10
N LYS A 358 1.17 13.03 -16.97
CA LYS A 358 -0.12 12.87 -16.29
C LYS A 358 -0.98 11.87 -17.06
N PHE A 359 -1.54 10.87 -16.37
CA PHE A 359 -2.40 9.87 -16.98
C PHE A 359 -3.55 9.47 -16.04
N GLU A 360 -4.76 9.82 -16.43
CA GLU A 360 -5.98 9.46 -15.72
C GLU A 360 -6.74 8.38 -16.52
N VAL A 361 -6.74 7.16 -16.01
CA VAL A 361 -7.32 6.00 -16.70
C VAL A 361 -8.79 6.21 -17.07
N GLU A 362 -9.57 6.88 -16.21
CA GLU A 362 -10.99 7.15 -16.47
C GLU A 362 -11.21 8.15 -17.61
N GLN A 363 -10.35 9.16 -17.75
CA GLN A 363 -10.40 10.10 -18.88
C GLN A 363 -10.00 9.42 -20.18
N PHE A 364 -8.93 8.62 -20.13
CA PHE A 364 -8.50 7.78 -21.25
C PHE A 364 -9.62 6.81 -21.67
N ALA A 365 -10.20 6.06 -20.74
CA ALA A 365 -11.26 5.10 -21.01
C ALA A 365 -12.47 5.74 -21.69
N ARG A 366 -12.90 6.93 -21.22
CA ARG A 366 -13.97 7.70 -21.87
C ARG A 366 -13.60 8.15 -23.29
N ARG A 367 -12.37 8.60 -23.49
CA ARG A 367 -11.90 9.10 -24.80
C ARG A 367 -11.88 8.01 -25.87
N PHE A 368 -11.51 6.78 -25.50
CA PHE A 368 -11.38 5.64 -26.42
C PHE A 368 -12.58 4.68 -26.36
N HIS A 369 -13.63 5.02 -25.61
CA HIS A 369 -14.83 4.20 -25.44
C HIS A 369 -14.54 2.77 -24.92
N VAL A 370 -13.50 2.62 -24.09
CA VAL A 370 -13.13 1.37 -23.43
C VAL A 370 -13.77 1.34 -22.05
N PRO A 371 -14.30 0.19 -21.57
CA PRO A 371 -14.73 0.08 -20.18
C PRO A 371 -13.60 0.43 -19.21
N ALA A 372 -13.86 1.29 -18.22
CA ALA A 372 -12.83 1.78 -17.31
C ALA A 372 -12.09 0.66 -16.57
N SER A 373 -12.80 -0.42 -16.21
CA SER A 373 -12.19 -1.62 -15.62
C SER A 373 -11.22 -2.31 -16.56
N THR A 374 -11.58 -2.48 -17.84
CA THR A 374 -10.71 -3.08 -18.86
C THR A 374 -9.45 -2.25 -19.08
N ALA A 375 -9.62 -0.93 -19.21
CA ALA A 375 -8.49 0.00 -19.34
C ALA A 375 -7.56 -0.09 -18.11
N TRP A 376 -8.11 -0.07 -16.90
CA TRP A 376 -7.35 -0.19 -15.67
C TRP A 376 -6.53 -1.48 -15.60
N TYR A 377 -7.16 -2.63 -15.85
CA TYR A 377 -6.47 -3.92 -15.77
C TYR A 377 -5.42 -4.09 -16.87
N ALA A 378 -5.68 -3.60 -18.09
CA ALA A 378 -4.69 -3.60 -19.15
C ALA A 378 -3.48 -2.74 -18.81
N VAL A 379 -3.70 -1.52 -18.30
CA VAL A 379 -2.62 -0.61 -17.85
C VAL A 379 -1.80 -1.25 -16.73
N LYS A 380 -2.45 -1.90 -15.75
CA LYS A 380 -1.77 -2.61 -14.67
C LYS A 380 -1.01 -3.86 -15.13
N TYR A 381 -1.53 -4.56 -16.12
CA TYR A 381 -0.79 -5.68 -16.72
C TYR A 381 0.49 -5.21 -17.41
N LEU A 382 0.40 -4.14 -18.22
CA LEU A 382 1.54 -3.56 -18.90
C LEU A 382 2.57 -2.96 -17.94
N GLU A 383 2.14 -2.44 -16.80
CA GLU A 383 3.02 -2.03 -15.70
C GLU A 383 3.79 -3.24 -15.15
N THR A 384 3.10 -4.33 -14.85
CA THR A 384 3.72 -5.55 -14.35
C THR A 384 4.64 -6.21 -15.40
N ALA A 385 4.35 -6.01 -16.68
CA ALA A 385 5.19 -6.46 -17.78
C ALA A 385 6.41 -5.54 -18.03
N GLY A 386 6.55 -4.45 -17.27
CA GLY A 386 7.72 -3.57 -17.29
C GLY A 386 7.72 -2.49 -18.37
N TYR A 387 6.60 -2.23 -19.05
CA TYR A 387 6.52 -1.20 -20.10
C TYR A 387 6.43 0.22 -19.53
N TRP A 388 5.79 0.37 -18.37
CA TRP A 388 5.67 1.65 -17.67
C TRP A 388 5.43 1.43 -16.18
N THR A 389 5.44 2.51 -15.41
CA THR A 389 4.94 2.56 -14.03
C THR A 389 3.83 3.58 -13.94
N LEU A 390 2.71 3.22 -13.31
CA LEU A 390 1.63 4.14 -12.96
C LEU A 390 1.72 4.46 -11.47
N SER A 391 2.11 5.71 -11.14
CA SER A 391 2.14 6.14 -9.74
C SER A 391 0.71 6.26 -9.17
N GLU A 392 0.60 6.17 -7.85
CA GLU A 392 -0.57 6.70 -7.17
C GLU A 392 -0.68 8.22 -7.42
N THR A 393 -1.83 8.82 -7.11
CA THR A 393 -2.00 10.26 -7.24
C THR A 393 -0.90 11.01 -6.50
N LEU A 394 0.05 11.57 -7.24
CA LEU A 394 1.11 12.39 -6.68
C LEU A 394 0.57 13.78 -6.43
N GLN A 395 0.73 14.28 -5.22
CA GLN A 395 0.55 15.68 -4.89
C GLN A 395 1.89 16.39 -5.06
N ILE A 396 2.13 16.92 -6.26
CA ILE A 396 3.29 17.78 -6.52
C ILE A 396 2.81 19.22 -6.33
N PRO A 397 3.35 19.97 -5.35
CA PRO A 397 2.94 21.34 -5.14
C PRO A 397 3.24 22.21 -6.36
N ALA A 398 2.45 23.25 -6.55
CA ALA A 398 2.75 24.27 -7.52
C ALA A 398 4.12 24.89 -7.23
N LYS A 399 4.84 25.32 -8.27
CA LYS A 399 6.13 26.00 -8.11
C LYS A 399 6.12 27.34 -8.85
N ILE A 400 6.75 28.33 -8.25
CA ILE A 400 6.92 29.64 -8.87
C ILE A 400 8.38 30.11 -8.76
N GLN A 401 8.80 30.91 -9.74
CA GLN A 401 10.08 31.61 -9.74
C GLN A 401 9.90 32.96 -10.46
N PHE A 402 10.32 34.05 -9.84
CA PHE A 402 10.32 35.33 -10.53
C PHE A 402 11.39 35.38 -11.63
N THR A 403 11.00 35.90 -12.79
CA THR A 403 11.88 36.09 -13.96
C THR A 403 12.36 37.51 -14.10
N VAL A 404 11.71 38.44 -13.42
CA VAL A 404 12.03 39.87 -13.43
C VAL A 404 12.93 40.22 -12.25
N SER A 405 13.72 41.29 -12.40
CA SER A 405 14.52 41.87 -11.30
C SER A 405 13.62 42.47 -10.21
N ARG A 406 14.20 42.74 -9.03
CA ARG A 406 13.45 43.39 -7.94
C ARG A 406 12.94 44.78 -8.33
N ASP A 407 13.69 45.52 -9.11
CA ASP A 407 13.33 46.89 -9.55
C ASP A 407 12.18 46.83 -10.58
N GLU A 408 12.20 45.88 -11.49
CA GLU A 408 11.10 45.66 -12.43
C GLU A 408 9.82 45.18 -11.72
N LEU A 409 9.96 44.28 -10.72
CA LEU A 409 8.83 43.83 -9.92
C LEU A 409 8.19 45.02 -9.18
N TYR A 410 8.98 45.94 -8.64
CA TYR A 410 8.49 47.16 -7.99
C TYR A 410 7.68 48.05 -8.95
N ARG A 411 8.13 48.20 -10.20
CA ARG A 411 7.37 48.95 -11.22
C ARG A 411 6.03 48.29 -11.53
N ILE A 412 5.97 46.95 -11.59
CA ILE A 412 4.75 46.19 -11.81
C ILE A 412 3.78 46.36 -10.64
N GLN A 413 4.29 46.40 -9.41
CA GLN A 413 3.49 46.65 -8.21
C GLN A 413 2.75 48.00 -8.25
N LEU A 414 3.40 49.04 -8.79
CA LEU A 414 2.80 50.36 -8.92
C LEU A 414 1.62 50.44 -9.90
N GLY A 415 1.50 49.46 -10.82
CA GLY A 415 0.46 49.45 -11.85
C GLY A 415 -0.93 49.00 -11.37
N SER A 416 -1.04 48.26 -10.25
CA SER A 416 -2.31 47.77 -9.73
C SER A 416 -2.21 47.42 -8.27
N ALA A 417 -3.10 48.00 -7.44
CA ALA A 417 -3.14 47.76 -5.99
C ALA A 417 -3.42 46.31 -5.64
N ASP A 418 -4.19 45.58 -6.47
CA ASP A 418 -4.49 44.17 -6.23
C ASP A 418 -3.27 43.28 -6.58
N THR A 419 -2.59 43.58 -7.68
CA THR A 419 -1.31 42.94 -8.06
C THR A 419 -0.23 43.19 -6.99
N ASP A 420 -0.09 44.41 -6.50
CA ASP A 420 0.84 44.76 -5.43
C ASP A 420 0.59 43.94 -4.17
N ARG A 421 -0.68 43.85 -3.74
CA ARG A 421 -1.07 43.05 -2.57
C ARG A 421 -0.73 41.58 -2.74
N PHE A 422 -1.00 41.03 -3.91
CA PHE A 422 -0.72 39.62 -4.19
C PHE A 422 0.77 39.33 -4.26
N LEU A 423 1.56 40.15 -4.93
CA LEU A 423 3.02 40.00 -5.01
C LEU A 423 3.70 40.13 -3.63
N LYS A 424 3.26 41.11 -2.82
CA LYS A 424 3.73 41.27 -1.43
C LYS A 424 3.39 40.07 -0.56
N LEU A 425 2.21 39.46 -0.76
CA LEU A 425 1.81 38.22 -0.09
C LEU A 425 2.77 37.09 -0.40
N LEU A 426 3.08 36.85 -1.68
CA LEU A 426 4.03 35.81 -2.11
C LEU A 426 5.41 36.02 -1.52
N LEU A 427 5.93 37.25 -1.57
CA LEU A 427 7.27 37.61 -1.04
C LEU A 427 7.38 37.45 0.48
N ARG A 428 6.28 37.64 1.21
CA ARG A 428 6.22 37.40 2.67
C ARG A 428 6.16 35.96 3.05
N MET A 429 5.47 35.17 2.23
CA MET A 429 5.22 33.74 2.55
C MET A 429 6.38 32.83 2.13
N TYR A 430 7.11 33.22 1.09
CA TYR A 430 8.10 32.35 0.48
C TYR A 430 9.43 33.09 0.23
N THR A 431 10.52 32.42 0.59
CA THR A 431 11.89 32.91 0.35
C THR A 431 12.48 32.23 -0.89
N GLY A 432 13.48 32.82 -1.53
CA GLY A 432 14.20 32.23 -2.66
C GLY A 432 13.51 32.38 -4.03
N LEU A 433 12.39 33.09 -4.12
CA LEU A 433 11.58 33.23 -5.33
C LEU A 433 12.31 33.83 -6.54
N PHE A 434 13.40 34.58 -6.34
CA PHE A 434 14.19 35.16 -7.42
C PHE A 434 15.32 34.25 -7.92
N THR A 435 15.70 33.26 -7.13
CA THR A 435 16.88 32.43 -7.40
C THR A 435 16.53 31.02 -7.89
N GLU A 436 15.40 30.45 -7.44
CA GLU A 436 15.03 29.08 -7.73
C GLU A 436 13.51 28.89 -7.82
N TYR A 437 13.09 27.71 -8.31
CA TYR A 437 11.69 27.30 -8.26
C TYR A 437 11.30 26.95 -6.83
N VAL A 438 10.47 27.79 -6.23
CA VAL A 438 9.98 27.58 -4.87
C VAL A 438 8.62 26.87 -4.89
N PRO A 439 8.45 25.76 -4.17
CA PRO A 439 7.14 25.12 -4.03
C PRO A 439 6.20 26.01 -3.21
N VAL A 440 4.98 26.18 -3.70
CA VAL A 440 3.95 27.01 -3.08
C VAL A 440 2.66 26.24 -2.86
N ASP A 441 2.00 26.52 -1.76
CA ASP A 441 0.71 25.95 -1.38
C ASP A 441 -0.40 26.97 -1.73
N LEU A 442 -1.18 26.67 -2.78
CA LEU A 442 -2.22 27.57 -3.27
C LEU A 442 -3.32 27.82 -2.23
N ASP A 443 -3.64 26.82 -1.41
CA ASP A 443 -4.67 26.94 -0.37
C ASP A 443 -4.19 27.84 0.81
N LYS A 444 -2.91 27.77 1.14
CA LYS A 444 -2.30 28.69 2.13
C LYS A 444 -2.29 30.12 1.61
N ILE A 445 -1.93 30.31 0.34
CA ILE A 445 -1.96 31.64 -0.29
C ILE A 445 -3.40 32.18 -0.31
N ALA A 446 -4.35 31.34 -0.71
CA ALA A 446 -5.76 31.68 -0.76
C ALA A 446 -6.30 32.13 0.61
N ARG A 447 -6.01 31.37 1.65
CA ARG A 447 -6.41 31.71 3.03
C ARG A 447 -5.76 32.99 3.52
N ALA A 448 -4.44 33.14 3.35
CA ALA A 448 -3.70 34.31 3.81
C ALA A 448 -4.09 35.59 3.05
N GLY A 449 -4.37 35.48 1.75
CA GLY A 449 -4.79 36.61 0.90
C GLY A 449 -6.29 36.88 0.88
N ARG A 450 -7.12 36.01 1.50
CA ARG A 450 -8.60 36.02 1.42
C ARG A 450 -9.11 35.93 -0.03
N TYR A 451 -8.47 35.08 -0.83
CA TYR A 451 -8.88 34.74 -2.20
C TYR A 451 -9.59 33.38 -2.23
N ALA A 452 -10.39 33.12 -3.27
CA ALA A 452 -10.77 31.76 -3.60
C ALA A 452 -9.56 31.02 -4.22
N PRO A 453 -9.35 29.70 -3.98
CA PRO A 453 -8.20 28.97 -4.52
C PRO A 453 -8.04 29.07 -6.04
N ALA A 454 -9.14 29.02 -6.80
CA ALA A 454 -9.13 29.18 -8.25
C ALA A 454 -8.59 30.57 -8.70
N VAL A 455 -8.88 31.61 -7.93
CA VAL A 455 -8.40 33.00 -8.22
C VAL A 455 -6.88 33.09 -8.03
N VAL A 456 -6.32 32.38 -7.05
CA VAL A 456 -4.87 32.34 -6.83
C VAL A 456 -4.17 31.74 -8.04
N GLU A 457 -4.65 30.60 -8.53
CA GLU A 457 -4.08 29.95 -9.70
C GLU A 457 -4.20 30.83 -10.96
N GLU A 458 -5.34 31.48 -11.16
CA GLU A 458 -5.56 32.37 -12.30
C GLU A 458 -4.60 33.57 -12.27
N LYS A 459 -4.40 34.20 -11.09
CA LYS A 459 -3.42 35.28 -10.91
C LYS A 459 -1.97 34.83 -11.20
N LEU A 460 -1.60 33.65 -10.76
CA LEU A 460 -0.28 33.08 -11.08
C LEU A 460 -0.12 32.81 -12.59
N ARG A 461 -1.16 32.29 -13.25
CA ARG A 461 -1.15 32.10 -14.72
C ARG A 461 -1.10 33.43 -15.47
N GLU A 462 -1.78 34.46 -14.99
CA GLU A 462 -1.71 35.82 -15.57
C GLU A 462 -0.31 36.40 -15.46
N LEU A 463 0.29 36.35 -14.26
CA LEU A 463 1.66 36.81 -14.04
C LEU A 463 2.68 36.02 -14.89
N ALA A 464 2.45 34.75 -15.10
CA ALA A 464 3.28 33.91 -15.98
C ALA A 464 3.14 34.33 -17.47
N ARG A 465 1.93 34.58 -17.96
CA ARG A 465 1.69 35.11 -19.32
C ARG A 465 2.37 36.48 -19.55
N ARG A 466 2.41 37.29 -18.50
CA ARG A 466 3.10 38.59 -18.51
C ARG A 466 4.61 38.47 -18.30
N GLN A 467 5.15 37.26 -18.25
CA GLN A 467 6.57 36.96 -18.03
C GLN A 467 7.15 37.56 -16.73
N VAL A 468 6.33 37.82 -15.72
CA VAL A 468 6.76 38.31 -14.40
C VAL A 468 7.33 37.15 -13.58
N LEU A 469 6.76 35.97 -13.71
CA LEU A 469 7.23 34.77 -13.07
C LEU A 469 7.03 33.54 -13.97
N LYS A 470 7.75 32.47 -13.68
CA LYS A 470 7.45 31.12 -14.19
C LYS A 470 6.53 30.43 -13.19
N PHE A 471 5.48 29.79 -13.69
CA PHE A 471 4.50 29.07 -12.88
C PHE A 471 4.39 27.63 -13.38
N ILE A 472 4.66 26.68 -12.52
CA ILE A 472 4.41 25.26 -12.74
C ILE A 472 3.20 24.90 -11.88
N PRO A 473 2.05 24.55 -12.48
CA PRO A 473 0.84 24.18 -11.72
C PRO A 473 1.06 22.98 -10.82
N ALA A 474 0.30 22.91 -9.73
CA ALA A 474 0.24 21.71 -8.92
C ALA A 474 -0.26 20.51 -9.75
N ILE A 475 0.37 19.37 -9.57
CA ILE A 475 -0.08 18.12 -10.16
C ILE A 475 -0.72 17.29 -9.04
N ASN A 476 -2.02 17.05 -9.17
CA ASN A 476 -2.78 16.17 -8.29
C ASN A 476 -3.42 15.08 -9.14
N ALA A 477 -2.57 14.21 -9.68
CA ALA A 477 -2.98 13.17 -10.60
C ALA A 477 -1.97 12.01 -10.61
N PRO A 478 -2.40 10.81 -11.00
CA PRO A 478 -1.48 9.73 -11.31
C PRO A 478 -0.55 10.11 -12.46
N MET A 479 0.72 9.69 -12.36
CA MET A 479 1.72 9.88 -13.39
C MET A 479 2.08 8.54 -14.00
N LEU A 480 2.14 8.47 -15.32
CA LEU A 480 2.61 7.31 -16.06
C LEU A 480 4.02 7.59 -16.58
N THR A 481 4.98 6.74 -16.19
CA THR A 481 6.37 6.83 -16.63
C THR A 481 6.66 5.66 -17.56
N LEU A 482 7.01 5.94 -18.82
CA LEU A 482 7.40 4.90 -19.77
C LEU A 482 8.83 4.44 -19.50
N HIS A 483 9.07 3.12 -19.47
CA HIS A 483 10.41 2.54 -19.31
C HIS A 483 11.08 2.22 -20.64
N THR A 484 10.28 2.13 -21.71
CA THR A 484 10.73 1.88 -23.08
C THR A 484 10.19 2.95 -24.00
N GLU A 485 10.79 3.09 -25.17
CA GLU A 485 10.21 3.82 -26.29
C GLU A 485 8.87 3.18 -26.69
N ARG A 486 8.00 3.96 -27.35
CA ARG A 486 6.78 3.39 -27.92
C ARG A 486 7.12 2.33 -28.95
N LEU A 487 6.74 1.11 -28.68
CA LEU A 487 6.99 -0.03 -29.53
C LEU A 487 5.92 -0.17 -30.62
N VAL A 488 6.34 -0.58 -31.82
CA VAL A 488 5.39 -1.04 -32.83
C VAL A 488 4.70 -2.33 -32.38
N PRO A 489 3.45 -2.60 -32.81
CA PRO A 489 2.66 -3.74 -32.30
C PRO A 489 3.39 -5.08 -32.33
N LYS A 490 4.19 -5.36 -33.37
CA LYS A 490 4.98 -6.60 -33.52
C LYS A 490 6.08 -6.78 -32.49
N ASN A 491 6.59 -5.68 -31.91
CA ASN A 491 7.67 -5.69 -30.93
C ASN A 491 7.16 -5.72 -29.47
N LEU A 492 5.86 -5.53 -29.28
CA LEU A 492 5.24 -5.59 -27.96
C LEU A 492 5.12 -7.05 -27.51
N ARG A 493 6.02 -7.48 -26.65
CA ARG A 493 6.10 -8.87 -26.17
C ARG A 493 5.18 -9.05 -24.96
N LEU A 494 4.10 -9.79 -25.16
CA LEU A 494 3.18 -10.22 -24.10
C LEU A 494 3.05 -11.74 -24.22
N PRO A 495 3.91 -12.52 -23.54
CA PRO A 495 3.91 -13.98 -23.65
C PRO A 495 2.58 -14.58 -23.18
N GLN A 496 1.99 -15.46 -23.99
CA GLN A 496 0.73 -16.14 -23.66
C GLN A 496 0.88 -17.00 -22.42
N GLN A 497 2.02 -17.67 -22.26
CA GLN A 497 2.28 -18.54 -21.10
C GLN A 497 2.22 -17.75 -19.79
N ASP A 498 2.88 -16.58 -19.70
CA ASP A 498 2.87 -15.73 -18.50
C ASP A 498 1.44 -15.25 -18.16
N TRP A 499 0.65 -14.97 -19.21
CA TRP A 499 -0.73 -14.61 -19.08
C TRP A 499 -1.58 -15.75 -18.51
N ASP A 500 -1.48 -16.94 -19.11
CA ASP A 500 -2.24 -18.12 -18.69
C ASP A 500 -1.89 -18.54 -17.26
N GLU A 501 -0.61 -18.44 -16.88
CA GLU A 501 -0.16 -18.70 -15.52
C GLU A 501 -0.75 -17.72 -14.51
N ARG A 502 -0.84 -16.43 -14.85
CA ARG A 502 -1.45 -15.41 -14.00
C ARG A 502 -2.95 -15.63 -13.83
N VAL A 503 -3.65 -15.93 -14.92
CA VAL A 503 -5.08 -16.28 -14.90
C VAL A 503 -5.30 -17.51 -14.01
N SER A 504 -4.53 -18.57 -14.23
CA SER A 504 -4.63 -19.82 -13.46
C SER A 504 -4.39 -19.59 -11.97
N ARG A 505 -3.36 -18.83 -11.61
CA ARG A 505 -3.04 -18.48 -10.21
C ARG A 505 -4.16 -17.71 -9.52
N ARG A 506 -4.70 -16.67 -10.16
CA ARG A 506 -5.79 -15.87 -9.58
C ARG A 506 -7.08 -16.70 -9.47
N THR A 507 -7.38 -17.50 -10.47
CA THR A 507 -8.53 -18.43 -10.46
C THR A 507 -8.39 -19.44 -9.33
N GLY A 508 -7.23 -20.09 -9.21
CA GLY A 508 -6.98 -21.07 -8.16
C GLY A 508 -7.13 -20.51 -6.74
N ARG A 509 -6.69 -19.26 -6.49
CA ARG A 509 -6.91 -18.61 -5.18
C ARG A 509 -8.38 -18.32 -4.91
N LEU A 510 -9.09 -17.78 -5.91
CA LEU A 510 -10.52 -17.53 -5.75
C LEU A 510 -11.28 -18.84 -5.50
N ASP A 511 -10.98 -19.88 -6.26
CA ASP A 511 -11.64 -21.19 -6.09
C ASP A 511 -11.28 -21.82 -4.74
N ALA A 512 -10.05 -21.68 -4.25
CA ALA A 512 -9.66 -22.11 -2.91
C ALA A 512 -10.46 -21.37 -1.82
N PHE A 513 -10.67 -20.06 -1.97
CA PHE A 513 -11.46 -19.29 -1.01
C PHE A 513 -12.95 -19.62 -1.09
N VAL A 514 -13.50 -19.74 -2.29
CA VAL A 514 -14.89 -20.18 -2.49
C VAL A 514 -15.10 -21.57 -1.90
N GLY A 515 -14.17 -22.50 -2.16
CA GLY A 515 -14.22 -23.85 -1.57
C GLY A 515 -14.23 -23.84 -0.05
N LEU A 516 -13.40 -22.99 0.58
CA LEU A 516 -13.37 -22.82 2.03
C LEU A 516 -14.70 -22.24 2.56
N VAL A 517 -15.30 -21.28 1.83
CA VAL A 517 -16.57 -20.65 2.23
C VAL A 517 -17.76 -21.61 2.10
N GLU A 518 -17.81 -22.39 1.03
CA GLU A 518 -18.91 -23.30 0.72
C GLU A 518 -18.82 -24.65 1.46
N ASN A 519 -17.65 -25.05 1.98
CA ASN A 519 -17.47 -26.32 2.67
C ASN A 519 -17.94 -26.25 4.14
N ASP A 520 -19.17 -26.67 4.40
CA ASP A 520 -19.78 -26.67 5.74
C ASP A 520 -19.53 -27.99 6.52
N THR A 521 -18.67 -28.86 6.03
CA THR A 521 -18.43 -30.19 6.65
C THR A 521 -17.14 -30.22 7.48
N GLU A 522 -16.17 -29.38 7.18
CA GLU A 522 -14.86 -29.38 7.82
C GLU A 522 -14.60 -28.07 8.60
N CYS A 523 -13.93 -28.17 9.73
CA CYS A 523 -13.53 -27.03 10.55
C CYS A 523 -12.88 -25.91 9.73
N ARG A 524 -13.34 -24.65 9.87
CA ARG A 524 -12.80 -23.49 9.14
C ARG A 524 -11.31 -23.27 9.38
N CYS A 525 -10.85 -23.47 10.62
CA CYS A 525 -9.44 -23.36 10.94
C CYS A 525 -8.60 -24.42 10.24
N THR A 526 -9.04 -25.66 10.24
CA THR A 526 -8.33 -26.77 9.58
C THR A 526 -8.17 -26.50 8.08
N GLN A 527 -9.26 -26.06 7.41
CA GLN A 527 -9.22 -25.70 5.99
C GLN A 527 -8.23 -24.55 5.73
N MET A 528 -8.29 -23.49 6.54
CA MET A 528 -7.43 -22.31 6.41
C MET A 528 -5.95 -22.67 6.59
N TYR A 529 -5.62 -23.40 7.65
CA TYR A 529 -4.23 -23.76 7.96
C TYR A 529 -3.64 -24.73 6.93
N ARG A 530 -4.46 -25.66 6.40
CA ARG A 530 -4.06 -26.52 5.28
C ARG A 530 -3.70 -25.71 4.04
N TYR A 531 -4.43 -24.64 3.73
CA TYR A 531 -4.11 -23.76 2.62
C TYR A 531 -2.70 -23.15 2.77
N PHE A 532 -2.29 -22.80 3.99
CA PHE A 532 -0.94 -22.31 4.29
C PHE A 532 0.09 -23.43 4.54
N GLY A 533 -0.25 -24.68 4.26
CA GLY A 533 0.66 -25.83 4.38
C GLY A 533 0.85 -26.33 5.80
N GLN A 534 -0.05 -25.99 6.74
CA GLN A 534 0.00 -26.53 8.12
C GLN A 534 -1.05 -27.64 8.31
N THR A 535 -0.64 -28.66 9.03
CA THR A 535 -1.53 -29.75 9.44
C THR A 535 -2.05 -29.47 10.86
N VAL A 536 -3.35 -29.54 11.05
CA VAL A 536 -3.99 -29.38 12.35
C VAL A 536 -4.66 -30.69 12.71
N GLU A 537 -4.25 -31.28 13.84
CA GLU A 537 -4.74 -32.58 14.28
C GLU A 537 -6.18 -32.55 14.83
N LYS A 538 -6.61 -31.41 15.37
CA LYS A 538 -7.92 -31.29 16.03
C LYS A 538 -8.74 -30.12 15.51
N PRO A 539 -10.05 -30.27 15.34
CA PRO A 539 -10.97 -29.17 15.04
C PRO A 539 -10.89 -28.08 16.13
N CYS A 540 -11.11 -26.82 15.75
CA CYS A 540 -10.98 -25.69 16.68
C CYS A 540 -12.08 -25.62 17.76
N GLY A 541 -13.21 -26.32 17.60
CA GLY A 541 -14.36 -26.31 18.51
C GLY A 541 -15.15 -25.00 18.60
N LYS A 542 -14.77 -23.96 17.82
CA LYS A 542 -15.30 -22.59 17.98
C LYS A 542 -15.88 -21.98 16.70
N CYS A 543 -15.51 -22.47 15.52
CA CYS A 543 -16.07 -21.98 14.28
C CYS A 543 -17.53 -22.39 14.11
N ASP A 544 -18.22 -21.80 13.13
CA ASP A 544 -19.59 -22.13 12.78
C ASP A 544 -19.81 -23.63 12.56
N VAL A 545 -18.92 -24.28 11.80
CA VAL A 545 -19.01 -25.72 11.51
C VAL A 545 -18.85 -26.57 12.76
N CYS A 546 -17.84 -26.29 13.59
CA CYS A 546 -17.62 -27.06 14.84
C CYS A 546 -18.77 -26.89 15.83
N ARG A 547 -19.39 -25.70 15.90
CA ARG A 547 -20.54 -25.46 16.78
C ARG A 547 -21.81 -26.17 16.31
N LEU A 548 -21.97 -26.32 14.97
CA LEU A 548 -23.09 -27.09 14.42
C LEU A 548 -22.93 -28.58 14.63
N GLN A 549 -21.70 -29.11 14.58
CA GLN A 549 -21.42 -30.53 14.79
C GLN A 549 -21.46 -30.93 16.28
N ASN A 550 -21.13 -30.03 17.18
CA ASN A 550 -21.20 -30.21 18.63
C ASN A 550 -21.93 -29.02 19.26
N PRO A 551 -23.27 -28.97 19.15
CA PRO A 551 -24.03 -27.97 19.89
C PRO A 551 -23.74 -28.18 21.40
N ARG A 552 -23.12 -27.19 22.06
CA ARG A 552 -23.04 -27.20 23.50
C ARG A 552 -24.47 -27.07 24.02
N GLU A 553 -24.88 -28.00 24.88
CA GLU A 553 -26.12 -27.95 25.65
C GLU A 553 -26.32 -26.60 26.35
#